data_9054a132c9f92a08f557b6509378fbdf
#
_entry.id   9054a132c9f92a08f557b6509378fbdf
#
_cell.length_a   1.000
_cell.length_b   1.000
_cell.length_c   1.000
_cell.angle_alpha   90.00
_cell.angle_beta   90.00
_cell.angle_gamma   90.00
#
_symmetry.space_group_name_H-M   'P 1'
#
loop_
_entity.id
_entity.type
_entity.pdbx_description
1 polymer ?
#
loop_
_entity_poly.entity_id
_entity_poly.type
_entity_poly.pdbx_seq_one_letter_code
_entity_poly.pdbx_strand_id
1 'polypeptide(L)'
;MANEYDIGKAFETIENELIASMMRNFKRHKFEEIKEGKQWSMWQTEMLHTLEKYKKQNSKKYREQFRDINSEIASLISVANSDGQMQQEKAILEAIRKGFRGHRVAKGAQAEFFKLNDRKLEALIKATMNDMKKAETAVLRMANDQYRKIIYNAQVYANTGAGTYEQAVDMATHDFLSAGLNCIEYKNGARHTLADYADMAIRTASKRAYLQGEGVKRQEWGIHTVIVNKRGNPCPKCLPFVGKILIDDVWSGGTAEEASRSGYRLMSSAIAAGLYH
;
A
#
# COMPACT_ATOMS: atom_id res chain seq x y z
N MET A 1 18.19 -2.74 -6.55
CA MET A 1 17.21 -1.99 -5.75
C MET A 1 15.87 -2.69 -5.95
N ALA A 2 15.17 -3.02 -4.87
CA ALA A 2 13.81 -3.55 -4.93
C ALA A 2 12.93 -2.53 -5.67
N ASN A 3 12.03 -2.98 -6.51
CA ASN A 3 11.04 -2.13 -7.14
C ASN A 3 9.65 -2.37 -6.52
N GLU A 4 8.66 -1.57 -6.89
CA GLU A 4 7.29 -1.67 -6.35
C GLU A 4 6.69 -3.07 -6.53
N TYR A 5 7.01 -3.76 -7.64
CA TYR A 5 6.55 -5.12 -7.93
C TYR A 5 7.22 -6.19 -7.05
N ASP A 6 8.47 -5.97 -6.62
CA ASP A 6 9.16 -6.92 -5.75
C ASP A 6 8.54 -6.93 -4.35
N ILE A 7 8.04 -5.78 -3.90
CA ILE A 7 7.34 -5.65 -2.61
C ILE A 7 5.97 -6.34 -2.67
N GLY A 8 5.19 -6.16 -3.74
CA GLY A 8 3.92 -6.87 -3.93
C GLY A 8 4.11 -8.39 -3.87
N LYS A 9 5.14 -8.92 -4.56
CA LYS A 9 5.50 -10.34 -4.51
C LYS A 9 5.92 -10.81 -3.11
N ALA A 10 6.59 -9.96 -2.31
CA ALA A 10 6.96 -10.31 -0.94
C ALA A 10 5.70 -10.49 -0.07
N PHE A 11 4.70 -9.62 -0.21
CA PHE A 11 3.42 -9.78 0.47
C PHE A 11 2.64 -11.00 -0.02
N GLU A 12 2.59 -11.24 -1.33
CA GLU A 12 1.98 -12.45 -1.90
C GLU A 12 2.63 -13.73 -1.35
N THR A 13 3.95 -13.74 -1.20
CA THR A 13 4.68 -14.85 -0.60
C THR A 13 4.24 -15.09 0.86
N ILE A 14 4.05 -14.04 1.65
CA ILE A 14 3.56 -14.14 3.02
C ILE A 14 2.13 -14.68 3.05
N GLU A 15 1.24 -14.21 2.20
CA GLU A 15 -0.13 -14.70 2.08
C GLU A 15 -0.17 -16.18 1.73
N ASN A 16 0.62 -16.60 0.75
CA ASN A 16 0.73 -18.00 0.34
C ASN A 16 1.34 -18.89 1.45
N GLU A 17 2.33 -18.40 2.20
CA GLU A 17 2.89 -19.10 3.35
C GLU A 17 1.88 -19.24 4.50
N LEU A 18 1.03 -18.24 4.76
CA LEU A 18 -0.03 -18.31 5.74
C LEU A 18 -1.03 -19.40 5.37
N ILE A 19 -1.47 -19.45 4.12
CA ILE A 19 -2.36 -20.49 3.59
C ILE A 19 -1.73 -21.88 3.73
N ALA A 20 -0.49 -22.05 3.26
CA ALA A 20 0.24 -23.31 3.33
C ALA A 20 0.46 -23.78 4.78
N SER A 21 0.71 -22.86 5.69
CA SER A 21 0.88 -23.16 7.13
C SER A 21 -0.41 -23.64 7.76
N MET A 22 -1.56 -23.04 7.41
CA MET A 22 -2.87 -23.52 7.86
C MET A 22 -3.17 -24.93 7.35
N MET A 23 -2.91 -25.20 6.06
CA MET A 23 -3.13 -26.53 5.46
C MET A 23 -2.25 -27.61 6.12
N ARG A 24 -0.98 -27.28 6.42
CA ARG A 24 -0.09 -28.22 7.14
C ARG A 24 -0.61 -28.55 8.54
N ASN A 25 -1.13 -27.58 9.27
CA ASN A 25 -1.71 -27.81 10.58
C ASN A 25 -2.95 -28.70 10.51
N PHE A 26 -3.85 -28.49 9.55
CA PHE A 26 -5.00 -29.38 9.34
C PHE A 26 -4.60 -30.82 9.04
N LYS A 27 -3.67 -31.05 8.12
CA LYS A 27 -3.18 -32.39 7.77
C LYS A 27 -2.54 -33.10 8.95
N ARG A 28 -1.78 -32.39 9.78
CA ARG A 28 -1.15 -32.93 10.98
C ARG A 28 -2.18 -33.42 12.00
N HIS A 29 -3.22 -32.63 12.27
CA HIS A 29 -4.28 -33.01 13.21
C HIS A 29 -5.13 -34.18 12.71
N LYS A 30 -5.41 -34.25 11.41
CA LYS A 30 -6.07 -35.40 10.79
C LYS A 30 -5.33 -36.71 11.08
N PHE A 31 -4.01 -36.68 11.02
CA PHE A 31 -3.16 -37.85 11.27
C PHE A 31 -3.17 -38.30 12.75
N GLU A 32 -3.18 -37.33 13.67
CA GLU A 32 -3.21 -37.59 15.12
C GLU A 32 -4.58 -38.17 15.55
N GLU A 33 -5.69 -37.68 14.98
CA GLU A 33 -7.05 -38.17 15.25
C GLU A 33 -7.25 -39.61 14.79
N ILE A 34 -6.84 -40.00 13.60
CA ILE A 34 -6.93 -41.36 13.07
C ILE A 34 -6.09 -42.33 13.91
N LYS A 35 -4.96 -41.90 14.46
CA LYS A 35 -4.03 -42.74 15.16
C LYS A 35 -4.37 -42.95 16.65
N GLU A 36 -5.04 -41.99 17.29
CA GLU A 36 -5.25 -41.98 18.74
C GLU A 36 -6.70 -42.19 19.17
N GLY A 37 -7.69 -42.26 18.24
CA GLY A 37 -9.10 -42.52 18.51
C GLY A 37 -9.76 -41.53 19.48
N LYS A 38 -9.30 -40.27 19.47
CA LYS A 38 -9.75 -39.23 20.41
C LYS A 38 -11.21 -38.86 20.20
N GLN A 39 -11.93 -38.65 21.29
CA GLN A 39 -13.30 -38.13 21.23
C GLN A 39 -13.31 -36.68 20.74
N TRP A 40 -14.31 -36.34 19.97
CA TRP A 40 -14.48 -35.03 19.29
C TRP A 40 -14.34 -33.79 20.20
N SER A 41 -14.82 -33.86 21.43
CA SER A 41 -14.72 -32.78 22.42
C SER A 41 -13.28 -32.49 22.88
N MET A 42 -12.45 -33.53 22.98
CA MET A 42 -11.03 -33.40 23.31
C MET A 42 -10.26 -32.79 22.13
N TRP A 43 -10.59 -33.19 20.91
CA TRP A 43 -10.04 -32.67 19.68
C TRP A 43 -10.26 -31.15 19.56
N GLN A 44 -11.47 -30.64 19.84
CA GLN A 44 -11.77 -29.21 19.83
C GLN A 44 -10.88 -28.41 20.78
N THR A 45 -10.70 -28.89 21.99
CA THR A 45 -9.88 -28.21 23.00
C THR A 45 -8.42 -28.15 22.54
N GLU A 46 -7.91 -29.22 21.96
CA GLU A 46 -6.56 -29.27 21.38
C GLU A 46 -6.40 -28.36 20.16
N MET A 47 -7.40 -28.34 19.27
CA MET A 47 -7.38 -27.45 18.10
C MET A 47 -7.37 -25.98 18.51
N LEU A 48 -8.15 -25.59 19.51
CA LEU A 48 -8.14 -24.22 20.04
C LEU A 48 -6.79 -23.88 20.69
N HIS A 49 -6.21 -24.81 21.45
CA HIS A 49 -4.88 -24.62 22.04
C HIS A 49 -3.78 -24.52 20.97
N THR A 50 -3.85 -25.36 19.94
CA THR A 50 -2.94 -25.32 18.80
C THR A 50 -3.11 -24.05 17.99
N LEU A 51 -4.33 -23.53 17.82
CA LEU A 51 -4.60 -22.25 17.20
C LEU A 51 -3.92 -21.10 17.95
N GLU A 52 -3.96 -21.10 19.28
CA GLU A 52 -3.28 -20.08 20.09
C GLU A 52 -1.76 -20.13 19.91
N LYS A 53 -1.19 -21.33 19.89
CA LYS A 53 0.24 -21.55 19.63
C LYS A 53 0.62 -21.11 18.21
N TYR A 54 -0.15 -21.50 17.21
CA TYR A 54 0.01 -21.11 15.82
C TYR A 54 -0.04 -19.59 15.65
N LYS A 55 -1.06 -18.94 16.21
CA LYS A 55 -1.22 -17.49 16.22
C LYS A 55 -0.01 -16.77 16.80
N LYS A 56 0.52 -17.27 17.91
CA LYS A 56 1.68 -16.69 18.59
C LYS A 56 2.97 -16.81 17.77
N GLN A 57 3.20 -17.98 17.17
CA GLN A 57 4.36 -18.26 16.32
C GLN A 57 4.32 -17.45 15.03
N ASN A 58 3.18 -17.47 14.32
CA ASN A 58 3.02 -16.72 13.08
C ASN A 58 3.07 -15.20 13.29
N SER A 59 2.43 -14.68 14.33
CA SER A 59 2.52 -13.25 14.64
C SER A 59 3.97 -12.78 14.83
N LYS A 60 4.83 -13.59 15.46
CA LYS A 60 6.23 -13.22 15.62
C LYS A 60 6.97 -13.25 14.28
N LYS A 61 6.88 -14.38 13.56
CA LYS A 61 7.54 -14.58 12.25
C LYS A 61 7.16 -13.49 11.25
N TYR A 62 5.87 -13.26 11.05
CA TYR A 62 5.40 -12.34 10.02
C TYR A 62 5.60 -10.87 10.39
N ARG A 63 5.60 -10.51 11.67
CA ARG A 63 5.97 -9.14 12.09
C ARG A 63 7.41 -8.79 11.77
N GLU A 64 8.32 -9.75 11.86
CA GLU A 64 9.71 -9.53 11.45
C GLU A 64 9.82 -9.32 9.94
N GLN A 65 9.18 -10.17 9.14
CA GLN A 65 9.13 -10.02 7.67
C GLN A 65 8.46 -8.70 7.25
N PHE A 66 7.34 -8.34 7.85
CA PHE A 66 6.67 -7.06 7.60
C PHE A 66 7.56 -5.86 7.95
N ARG A 67 8.32 -5.93 9.03
CA ARG A 67 9.25 -4.85 9.39
C ARG A 67 10.31 -4.63 8.32
N ASP A 68 10.85 -5.70 7.77
CA ASP A 68 11.90 -5.62 6.75
C ASP A 68 11.32 -5.06 5.43
N ILE A 69 10.17 -5.56 4.98
CA ILE A 69 9.44 -5.04 3.81
C ILE A 69 9.09 -3.55 4.00
N ASN A 70 8.63 -3.18 5.18
CA ASN A 70 8.29 -1.79 5.51
C ASN A 70 9.51 -0.86 5.43
N SER A 71 10.69 -1.32 5.81
CA SER A 71 11.94 -0.57 5.64
C SER A 71 12.26 -0.33 4.16
N GLU A 72 12.02 -1.31 3.29
CA GLU A 72 12.19 -1.17 1.85
C GLU A 72 11.18 -0.18 1.24
N ILE A 73 9.93 -0.19 1.69
CA ILE A 73 8.90 0.78 1.27
C ILE A 73 9.34 2.20 1.58
N ALA A 74 9.83 2.46 2.79
CA ALA A 74 10.32 3.78 3.18
C ALA A 74 11.50 4.23 2.30
N SER A 75 12.41 3.32 1.98
CA SER A 75 13.54 3.57 1.08
C SER A 75 13.06 3.91 -0.34
N LEU A 76 12.13 3.16 -0.90
CA LEU A 76 11.57 3.41 -2.24
C LEU A 76 10.91 4.79 -2.35
N ILE A 77 10.13 5.18 -1.34
CA ILE A 77 9.50 6.52 -1.31
C ILE A 77 10.56 7.62 -1.28
N SER A 78 11.63 7.44 -0.50
CA SER A 78 12.74 8.40 -0.42
C SER A 78 13.50 8.49 -1.73
N VAL A 79 13.79 7.36 -2.39
CA VAL A 79 14.44 7.31 -3.70
C VAL A 79 13.58 8.00 -4.76
N ALA A 80 12.26 7.74 -4.78
CA ALA A 80 11.35 8.38 -5.71
C ALA A 80 11.36 9.92 -5.58
N ASN A 81 11.47 10.45 -4.37
CA ASN A 81 11.63 11.89 -4.15
C ASN A 81 12.94 12.42 -4.74
N SER A 82 14.05 11.74 -4.49
CA SER A 82 15.36 12.10 -5.04
C SER A 82 15.39 12.06 -6.58
N ASP A 83 14.77 11.06 -7.16
CA ASP A 83 14.64 10.92 -8.62
C ASP A 83 13.82 12.05 -9.22
N GLY A 84 12.72 12.45 -8.57
CA GLY A 84 11.94 13.61 -8.95
C GLY A 84 12.75 14.90 -8.96
N GLN A 85 13.57 15.11 -7.93
CA GLN A 85 14.48 16.25 -7.86
C GLN A 85 15.49 16.25 -9.01
N MET A 86 16.14 15.13 -9.25
CA MET A 86 17.15 14.98 -10.29
C MET A 86 16.58 15.18 -11.70
N GLN A 87 15.43 14.60 -12.00
CA GLN A 87 14.79 14.72 -13.31
C GLN A 87 14.33 16.17 -13.57
N GLN A 88 13.76 16.81 -12.56
CA GLN A 88 13.34 18.21 -12.69
C GLN A 88 14.53 19.14 -12.89
N GLU A 89 15.64 18.94 -12.16
CA GLU A 89 16.84 19.75 -12.35
C GLU A 89 17.42 19.61 -13.75
N LYS A 90 17.48 18.38 -14.29
CA LYS A 90 17.89 18.13 -15.69
C LYS A 90 17.01 18.90 -16.67
N ALA A 91 15.69 18.84 -16.51
CA ALA A 91 14.75 19.52 -17.38
C ALA A 91 14.92 21.05 -17.35
N ILE A 92 15.15 21.63 -16.16
CA ILE A 92 15.40 23.06 -16.00
C ILE A 92 16.72 23.47 -16.68
N LEU A 93 17.80 22.71 -16.46
CA LEU A 93 19.09 22.97 -17.08
C LEU A 93 19.04 22.87 -18.62
N GLU A 94 18.29 21.92 -19.13
CA GLU A 94 18.04 21.79 -20.57
C GLU A 94 17.24 22.98 -21.12
N ALA A 95 16.20 23.43 -20.40
CA ALA A 95 15.46 24.63 -20.77
C ALA A 95 16.34 25.89 -20.78
N ILE A 96 17.25 26.03 -19.81
CA ILE A 96 18.24 27.14 -19.78
C ILE A 96 19.15 27.08 -20.98
N ARG A 97 19.66 25.93 -21.38
CA ARG A 97 20.43 25.74 -22.62
C ARG A 97 19.67 26.15 -23.88
N LYS A 98 18.32 26.00 -23.86
CA LYS A 98 17.44 26.45 -24.95
C LYS A 98 17.00 27.91 -24.86
N GLY A 99 17.55 28.69 -23.90
CA GLY A 99 17.32 30.12 -23.77
C GLY A 99 16.36 30.54 -22.67
N PHE A 100 15.88 29.64 -21.83
CA PHE A 100 15.10 29.99 -20.64
C PHE A 100 15.96 30.78 -19.64
N ARG A 101 15.49 31.97 -19.21
CA ARG A 101 16.17 32.82 -18.22
C ARG A 101 15.68 32.47 -16.81
N GLY A 102 16.16 31.35 -16.26
CA GLY A 102 15.90 30.96 -14.88
C GLY A 102 16.98 31.47 -13.94
N HIS A 103 16.61 31.90 -12.75
CA HIS A 103 17.53 32.28 -11.69
C HIS A 103 17.26 31.44 -10.45
N ARG A 104 18.34 30.90 -9.85
CA ARG A 104 18.19 30.26 -8.54
C ARG A 104 17.82 31.30 -7.49
N VAL A 105 16.79 31.02 -6.70
CA VAL A 105 16.43 31.88 -5.56
C VAL A 105 17.50 31.79 -4.47
N ALA A 106 17.81 32.90 -3.80
CA ALA A 106 18.86 32.94 -2.80
C ALA A 106 18.63 31.95 -1.66
N LYS A 107 19.69 31.20 -1.26
CA LYS A 107 19.63 30.11 -0.27
C LYS A 107 18.99 30.48 1.07
N GLY A 108 19.07 31.73 1.52
CA GLY A 108 18.54 32.18 2.81
C GLY A 108 17.01 32.17 2.91
N ALA A 109 16.32 32.48 1.82
CA ALA A 109 14.84 32.50 1.79
C ALA A 109 14.21 31.07 1.70
N GLN A 110 15.03 30.06 1.48
CA GLN A 110 14.60 28.70 1.18
C GLN A 110 14.71 27.75 2.37
N ALA A 111 15.44 28.10 3.44
CA ALA A 111 15.74 27.18 4.54
C ALA A 111 14.48 26.64 5.26
N GLU A 112 13.47 27.48 5.45
CA GLU A 112 12.20 27.06 6.06
C GLU A 112 11.39 26.17 5.14
N PHE A 113 11.43 26.44 3.84
CA PHE A 113 10.74 25.63 2.84
C PHE A 113 11.34 24.23 2.71
N PHE A 114 12.65 24.08 2.71
CA PHE A 114 13.29 22.76 2.71
C PHE A 114 12.90 21.96 3.95
N LYS A 115 12.92 22.57 5.12
CA LYS A 115 12.43 21.92 6.35
C LYS A 115 10.97 21.50 6.25
N LEU A 116 10.12 22.29 5.60
CA LEU A 116 8.72 21.96 5.39
C LEU A 116 8.56 20.77 4.42
N ASN A 117 9.35 20.72 3.35
CA ASN A 117 9.32 19.61 2.39
C ASN A 117 9.84 18.31 2.99
N ASP A 118 10.91 18.35 3.79
CA ASP A 118 11.39 17.18 4.53
C ASP A 118 10.31 16.64 5.46
N ARG A 119 9.63 17.52 6.21
CA ARG A 119 8.50 17.14 7.06
C ARG A 119 7.33 16.55 6.26
N LYS A 120 7.04 17.08 5.06
CA LYS A 120 6.00 16.52 4.19
C LYS A 120 6.37 15.11 3.70
N LEU A 121 7.63 14.89 3.32
CA LEU A 121 8.12 13.58 2.92
C LEU A 121 8.07 12.57 4.07
N GLU A 122 8.55 12.96 5.26
CA GLU A 122 8.46 12.15 6.47
C GLU A 122 7.00 11.81 6.83
N ALA A 123 6.09 12.79 6.72
CA ALA A 123 4.67 12.57 6.97
C ALA A 123 4.05 11.60 5.96
N LEU A 124 4.43 11.68 4.68
CA LEU A 124 4.00 10.75 3.65
C LEU A 124 4.47 9.32 3.93
N ILE A 125 5.76 9.16 4.26
CA ILE A 125 6.33 7.86 4.64
C ILE A 125 5.58 7.30 5.85
N LYS A 126 5.45 8.09 6.91
CA LYS A 126 4.77 7.67 8.15
C LYS A 126 3.30 7.29 7.93
N ALA A 127 2.57 8.03 7.10
CA ALA A 127 1.20 7.70 6.75
C ALA A 127 1.12 6.38 5.99
N THR A 128 1.95 6.18 4.97
CA THR A 128 2.02 4.93 4.21
C THR A 128 2.37 3.74 5.11
N MET A 129 3.35 3.89 6.01
CA MET A 129 3.73 2.87 6.97
C MET A 129 2.61 2.50 7.94
N ASN A 130 1.85 3.49 8.42
CA ASN A 130 0.72 3.24 9.30
C ASN A 130 -0.41 2.49 8.57
N ASP A 131 -0.66 2.82 7.32
CA ASP A 131 -1.69 2.13 6.53
C ASP A 131 -1.25 0.69 6.20
N MET A 132 0.01 0.46 5.89
CA MET A 132 0.55 -0.89 5.73
C MET A 132 0.44 -1.72 7.02
N LYS A 133 0.77 -1.18 8.20
CA LYS A 133 0.59 -1.88 9.48
C LYS A 133 -0.86 -2.26 9.77
N LYS A 134 -1.82 -1.42 9.38
CA LYS A 134 -3.26 -1.76 9.50
C LYS A 134 -3.62 -2.93 8.59
N ALA A 135 -3.16 -2.89 7.33
CA ALA A 135 -3.39 -3.94 6.35
C ALA A 135 -2.76 -5.28 6.79
N GLU A 136 -1.52 -5.27 7.26
CA GLU A 136 -0.81 -6.42 7.82
C GLU A 136 -1.56 -7.03 9.02
N THR A 137 -2.05 -6.18 9.91
CA THR A 137 -2.85 -6.61 11.06
C THR A 137 -4.17 -7.25 10.61
N ALA A 138 -4.82 -6.70 9.59
CA ALA A 138 -6.04 -7.24 9.02
C ALA A 138 -5.83 -8.64 8.40
N VAL A 139 -4.73 -8.84 7.66
CA VAL A 139 -4.37 -10.15 7.09
C VAL A 139 -4.15 -11.19 8.18
N LEU A 140 -3.36 -10.88 9.20
CA LEU A 140 -3.10 -11.82 10.30
C LEU A 140 -4.38 -12.16 11.09
N ARG A 141 -5.26 -11.17 11.27
CA ARG A 141 -6.56 -11.37 11.93
C ARG A 141 -7.46 -12.24 11.07
N MET A 142 -7.57 -11.94 9.77
CA MET A 142 -8.40 -12.70 8.85
C MET A 142 -7.94 -14.15 8.73
N ALA A 143 -6.64 -14.40 8.65
CA ALA A 143 -6.09 -15.75 8.63
C ALA A 143 -6.53 -16.56 9.88
N ASN A 144 -6.51 -15.93 11.07
CA ASN A 144 -6.99 -16.57 12.30
C ASN A 144 -8.50 -16.80 12.29
N ASP A 145 -9.29 -15.84 11.80
CA ASP A 145 -10.75 -15.96 11.75
C ASP A 145 -11.20 -17.02 10.74
N GLN A 146 -10.53 -17.12 9.59
CA GLN A 146 -10.77 -18.19 8.61
C GLN A 146 -10.42 -19.57 9.18
N TYR A 147 -9.31 -19.69 9.88
CA TYR A 147 -8.93 -20.94 10.54
C TYR A 147 -10.00 -21.40 11.54
N ARG A 148 -10.53 -20.49 12.38
CA ARG A 148 -11.63 -20.78 13.31
C ARG A 148 -12.91 -21.20 12.59
N LYS A 149 -13.26 -20.50 11.50
CA LYS A 149 -14.44 -20.81 10.69
C LYS A 149 -14.36 -22.19 10.08
N ILE A 150 -13.20 -22.60 9.59
CA ILE A 150 -12.97 -23.95 9.05
C ILE A 150 -13.20 -25.01 10.13
N ILE A 151 -12.63 -24.82 11.33
CA ILE A 151 -12.85 -25.75 12.46
C ILE A 151 -14.34 -25.85 12.81
N TYR A 152 -15.02 -24.70 12.91
CA TYR A 152 -16.45 -24.67 13.24
C TYR A 152 -17.32 -25.34 12.18
N ASN A 153 -17.08 -25.06 10.90
CA ASN A 153 -17.85 -25.67 9.80
C ASN A 153 -17.62 -27.18 9.73
N ALA A 154 -16.38 -27.63 9.88
CA ALA A 154 -16.06 -29.05 9.93
C ALA A 154 -16.80 -29.76 11.07
N GLN A 155 -16.91 -29.14 12.24
CA GLN A 155 -17.63 -29.64 13.39
C GLN A 155 -19.14 -29.72 13.11
N VAL A 156 -19.75 -28.65 12.61
CA VAL A 156 -21.19 -28.63 12.29
C VAL A 156 -21.52 -29.73 11.29
N TYR A 157 -20.71 -29.88 10.24
CA TYR A 157 -20.92 -30.89 9.19
C TYR A 157 -20.83 -32.31 9.74
N ALA A 158 -19.81 -32.59 10.57
CA ALA A 158 -19.65 -33.89 11.21
C ALA A 158 -20.80 -34.20 12.20
N ASN A 159 -21.23 -33.23 13.00
CA ASN A 159 -22.31 -33.40 13.99
C ASN A 159 -23.71 -33.56 13.36
N THR A 160 -23.92 -32.99 12.18
CA THR A 160 -25.19 -33.14 11.45
C THR A 160 -25.32 -34.48 10.72
N GLY A 161 -24.28 -35.31 10.69
CA GLY A 161 -24.24 -36.57 9.95
C GLY A 161 -24.29 -36.41 8.42
N ALA A 162 -24.10 -35.17 7.91
CA ALA A 162 -24.12 -34.85 6.49
C ALA A 162 -22.91 -35.41 5.71
N GLY A 163 -21.85 -35.77 6.41
CA GLY A 163 -20.66 -36.40 5.84
C GLY A 163 -19.56 -36.62 6.86
N THR A 164 -18.42 -37.09 6.38
CA THR A 164 -17.25 -37.32 7.23
C THR A 164 -16.54 -35.96 7.55
N TYR A 165 -15.80 -35.94 8.64
CA TYR A 165 -14.94 -34.82 9.01
C TYR A 165 -13.96 -34.48 7.88
N GLU A 166 -13.41 -35.48 7.19
CA GLU A 166 -12.50 -35.28 6.06
C GLU A 166 -13.16 -34.50 4.92
N GLN A 167 -14.38 -34.83 4.56
CA GLN A 167 -15.15 -34.11 3.55
C GLN A 167 -15.41 -32.66 3.98
N ALA A 168 -15.70 -32.42 5.26
CA ALA A 168 -15.90 -31.08 5.79
C ALA A 168 -14.63 -30.22 5.73
N VAL A 169 -13.48 -30.80 6.07
CA VAL A 169 -12.17 -30.10 5.98
C VAL A 169 -11.78 -29.83 4.53
N ASP A 170 -12.01 -30.78 3.63
CA ASP A 170 -11.69 -30.59 2.21
C ASP A 170 -12.56 -29.48 1.58
N MET A 171 -13.87 -29.45 1.87
CA MET A 171 -14.77 -28.38 1.43
C MET A 171 -14.34 -27.03 1.98
N ALA A 172 -14.10 -26.92 3.28
CA ALA A 172 -13.68 -25.68 3.92
C ALA A 172 -12.31 -25.19 3.42
N THR A 173 -11.40 -26.13 3.12
CA THR A 173 -10.09 -25.81 2.55
C THR A 173 -10.24 -25.31 1.12
N HIS A 174 -11.09 -25.92 0.31
CA HIS A 174 -11.40 -25.49 -1.05
C HIS A 174 -12.00 -24.07 -1.04
N ASP A 175 -13.00 -23.82 -0.19
CA ASP A 175 -13.63 -22.51 -0.06
C ASP A 175 -12.62 -21.43 0.36
N PHE A 176 -11.69 -21.79 1.27
CA PHE A 176 -10.65 -20.89 1.71
C PHE A 176 -9.63 -20.55 0.60
N LEU A 177 -9.19 -21.56 -0.15
CA LEU A 177 -8.27 -21.40 -1.28
C LEU A 177 -8.90 -20.59 -2.41
N SER A 178 -10.19 -20.80 -2.68
CA SER A 178 -10.92 -20.07 -3.72
C SER A 178 -11.18 -18.60 -3.35
N ALA A 179 -11.44 -18.32 -2.06
CA ALA A 179 -11.69 -16.98 -1.56
C ALA A 179 -10.42 -16.14 -1.35
N GLY A 180 -9.26 -16.80 -1.10
CA GLY A 180 -8.00 -16.15 -0.76
C GLY A 180 -8.07 -15.34 0.56
N LEU A 181 -7.02 -14.58 0.85
CA LEU A 181 -6.95 -13.66 1.99
C LEU A 181 -7.39 -12.23 1.62
N ASN A 182 -8.57 -12.08 1.03
CA ASN A 182 -9.14 -10.78 0.62
C ASN A 182 -9.64 -10.01 1.86
N CYS A 183 -8.72 -9.43 2.61
CA CYS A 183 -8.97 -8.84 3.92
C CYS A 183 -9.14 -7.31 3.90
N ILE A 184 -8.77 -6.64 2.81
CA ILE A 184 -8.85 -5.19 2.69
C ILE A 184 -10.15 -4.83 1.98
N GLU A 185 -11.10 -4.27 2.70
CA GLU A 185 -12.36 -3.81 2.15
C GLU A 185 -12.33 -2.30 1.91
N TYR A 186 -12.62 -1.89 0.67
CA TYR A 186 -12.76 -0.49 0.30
C TYR A 186 -14.18 0.04 0.57
N LYS A 187 -14.32 1.36 0.58
CA LYS A 187 -15.62 2.03 0.79
C LYS A 187 -16.71 1.63 -0.21
N ASN A 188 -16.33 1.15 -1.38
CA ASN A 188 -17.25 0.63 -2.41
C ASN A 188 -17.58 -0.86 -2.23
N GLY A 189 -17.12 -1.50 -1.16
CA GLY A 189 -17.32 -2.93 -0.88
C GLY A 189 -16.37 -3.88 -1.63
N ALA A 190 -15.49 -3.39 -2.48
CA ALA A 190 -14.49 -4.21 -3.15
C ALA A 190 -13.45 -4.72 -2.13
N ARG A 191 -13.08 -5.98 -2.25
CA ARG A 191 -12.09 -6.63 -1.38
C ARG A 191 -10.82 -6.94 -2.16
N HIS A 192 -9.68 -6.69 -1.53
CA HIS A 192 -8.35 -6.87 -2.10
C HIS A 192 -7.46 -7.69 -1.19
N THR A 193 -6.47 -8.35 -1.80
CA THR A 193 -5.38 -8.99 -1.07
C THR A 193 -4.46 -7.93 -0.46
N LEU A 194 -3.61 -8.33 0.48
CA LEU A 194 -2.58 -7.45 1.01
C LEU A 194 -1.57 -7.04 -0.08
N ALA A 195 -1.24 -7.97 -0.98
CA ALA A 195 -0.33 -7.71 -2.10
C ALA A 195 -0.88 -6.62 -3.03
N ASP A 196 -2.14 -6.73 -3.48
CA ASP A 196 -2.79 -5.72 -4.33
C ASP A 196 -2.87 -4.35 -3.66
N TYR A 197 -3.21 -4.36 -2.36
CA TYR A 197 -3.26 -3.13 -1.57
C TYR A 197 -1.89 -2.48 -1.44
N ALA A 198 -0.85 -3.26 -1.15
CA ALA A 198 0.52 -2.78 -1.03
C ALA A 198 1.00 -2.16 -2.35
N ASP A 199 0.82 -2.84 -3.46
CA ASP A 199 1.17 -2.34 -4.79
C ASP A 199 0.51 -0.98 -5.08
N MET A 200 -0.76 -0.85 -4.80
CA MET A 200 -1.50 0.40 -4.99
C MET A 200 -1.01 1.51 -4.06
N ALA A 201 -0.84 1.20 -2.76
CA ALA A 201 -0.41 2.17 -1.77
C ALA A 201 1.01 2.69 -2.03
N ILE A 202 1.93 1.77 -2.36
CA ILE A 202 3.34 2.10 -2.63
C ILE A 202 3.46 2.91 -3.92
N ARG A 203 2.80 2.49 -5.00
CA ARG A 203 2.76 3.26 -6.26
C ARG A 203 2.26 4.68 -6.05
N THR A 204 1.20 4.83 -5.28
CA THR A 204 0.61 6.13 -4.97
C THR A 204 1.56 6.98 -4.15
N ALA A 205 2.20 6.41 -3.12
CA ALA A 205 3.16 7.11 -2.27
C ALA A 205 4.42 7.50 -3.04
N SER A 206 5.01 6.60 -3.82
CA SER A 206 6.18 6.85 -4.66
C SER A 206 5.91 7.95 -5.68
N LYS A 207 4.73 7.93 -6.33
CA LYS A 207 4.35 8.99 -7.27
C LYS A 207 4.20 10.36 -6.59
N ARG A 208 3.61 10.41 -5.39
CA ARG A 208 3.50 11.65 -4.61
C ARG A 208 4.87 12.16 -4.18
N ALA A 209 5.76 11.29 -3.73
CA ALA A 209 7.12 11.64 -3.35
C ALA A 209 7.92 12.18 -4.55
N TYR A 210 7.79 11.55 -5.72
CA TYR A 210 8.39 12.01 -6.96
C TYR A 210 7.93 13.42 -7.35
N LEU A 211 6.62 13.68 -7.36
CA LEU A 211 6.06 15.01 -7.67
C LEU A 211 6.51 16.07 -6.65
N GLN A 212 6.63 15.69 -5.38
CA GLN A 212 7.18 16.56 -4.35
C GLN A 212 8.64 16.88 -4.63
N GLY A 213 9.46 15.91 -5.04
CA GLY A 213 10.85 16.13 -5.45
C GLY A 213 10.98 17.09 -6.63
N GLU A 214 10.16 16.90 -7.67
CA GLU A 214 10.07 17.86 -8.79
C GLU A 214 9.70 19.26 -8.30
N GLY A 215 8.74 19.39 -7.38
CA GLY A 215 8.28 20.64 -6.82
C GLY A 215 9.38 21.38 -6.06
N VAL A 216 10.18 20.65 -5.27
CA VAL A 216 11.35 21.21 -4.55
C VAL A 216 12.30 21.90 -5.53
N LYS A 217 12.63 21.24 -6.64
CA LYS A 217 13.54 21.81 -7.63
C LYS A 217 12.93 22.99 -8.38
N ARG A 218 11.66 22.95 -8.75
CA ARG A 218 10.98 24.09 -9.35
C ARG A 218 11.02 25.32 -8.43
N GLN A 219 10.80 25.11 -7.14
CA GLN A 219 10.86 26.21 -6.18
C GLN A 219 12.27 26.78 -6.03
N GLU A 220 13.33 25.96 -6.01
CA GLU A 220 14.73 26.44 -6.00
C GLU A 220 15.01 27.39 -7.16
N TRP A 221 14.30 27.25 -8.28
CA TRP A 221 14.43 28.07 -9.48
C TRP A 221 13.32 29.13 -9.63
N GLY A 222 12.45 29.31 -8.63
CA GLY A 222 11.33 30.24 -8.67
C GLY A 222 10.31 29.94 -9.74
N ILE A 223 10.14 28.64 -10.08
CA ILE A 223 9.20 28.17 -11.11
C ILE A 223 7.96 27.61 -10.42
N HIS A 224 6.86 28.35 -10.46
CA HIS A 224 5.62 27.97 -9.83
C HIS A 224 4.52 27.56 -10.84
N THR A 225 4.77 27.71 -12.14
CA THR A 225 3.83 27.31 -13.18
C THR A 225 4.09 25.89 -13.67
N VAL A 226 3.01 25.13 -13.83
CA VAL A 226 3.04 23.75 -14.37
C VAL A 226 1.95 23.59 -15.40
N ILE A 227 2.18 22.71 -16.39
CA ILE A 227 1.17 22.30 -17.35
C ILE A 227 0.74 20.85 -17.06
N VAL A 228 -0.57 20.61 -17.10
CA VAL A 228 -1.10 19.25 -16.94
C VAL A 228 -0.99 18.50 -18.26
N ASN A 229 -0.04 17.56 -18.32
CA ASN A 229 0.18 16.76 -19.52
C ASN A 229 -0.70 15.49 -19.51
N LYS A 230 -1.11 15.08 -20.70
CA LYS A 230 -1.82 13.83 -20.94
C LYS A 230 -0.81 12.68 -21.01
N ARG A 231 -1.01 11.62 -20.20
CA ARG A 231 -0.39 10.30 -20.41
C ARG A 231 -1.51 9.28 -20.60
N GLY A 232 -1.56 8.64 -21.77
CA GLY A 232 -2.64 7.69 -22.11
C GLY A 232 -4.02 8.36 -22.24
N ASN A 233 -5.08 7.67 -21.81
CA ASN A 233 -6.44 8.17 -21.80
C ASN A 233 -6.79 8.75 -20.43
N PRO A 234 -6.92 10.08 -20.30
CA PRO A 234 -7.31 10.69 -19.04
C PRO A 234 -8.76 10.31 -18.69
N CYS A 235 -9.03 10.05 -17.42
CA CYS A 235 -10.38 9.82 -16.96
C CYS A 235 -11.25 11.12 -17.10
N PRO A 236 -12.59 11.01 -17.05
CA PRO A 236 -13.47 12.16 -17.18
C PRO A 236 -13.19 13.30 -16.18
N LYS A 237 -12.71 12.98 -14.97
CA LYS A 237 -12.37 13.98 -13.96
C LYS A 237 -11.07 14.74 -14.25
N CYS A 238 -10.06 14.06 -14.82
CA CYS A 238 -8.78 14.69 -15.16
C CYS A 238 -8.83 15.41 -16.51
N LEU A 239 -9.69 14.97 -17.43
CA LEU A 239 -9.79 15.50 -18.80
C LEU A 239 -9.93 17.04 -18.88
N PRO A 240 -10.74 17.72 -18.05
CA PRO A 240 -10.88 19.18 -18.10
C PRO A 240 -9.60 19.96 -17.81
N PHE A 241 -8.62 19.33 -17.17
CA PHE A 241 -7.35 19.97 -16.77
C PHE A 241 -6.20 19.71 -17.76
N VAL A 242 -6.36 18.76 -18.68
CA VAL A 242 -5.32 18.44 -19.67
C VAL A 242 -5.02 19.65 -20.54
N GLY A 243 -3.72 19.99 -20.65
CA GLY A 243 -3.24 21.17 -21.38
C GLY A 243 -3.41 22.50 -20.63
N LYS A 244 -4.01 22.52 -19.45
CA LYS A 244 -4.15 23.73 -18.65
C LYS A 244 -2.87 24.05 -17.89
N ILE A 245 -2.57 25.33 -17.78
CA ILE A 245 -1.50 25.85 -16.93
C ILE A 245 -2.10 26.11 -15.55
N LEU A 246 -1.38 25.68 -14.51
CA LEU A 246 -1.76 25.85 -13.11
C LEU A 246 -0.61 26.53 -12.35
N ILE A 247 -0.94 27.27 -11.29
CA ILE A 247 0.02 27.69 -10.27
C ILE A 247 0.14 26.57 -9.24
N ASP A 248 1.34 26.06 -9.09
CA ASP A 248 1.64 24.93 -8.19
C ASP A 248 1.89 25.44 -6.76
N ASP A 249 0.82 25.56 -6.02
CA ASP A 249 0.79 25.89 -4.59
C ASP A 249 0.94 24.66 -3.68
N VAL A 250 0.99 23.46 -4.27
CA VAL A 250 1.07 22.20 -3.52
C VAL A 250 2.50 21.73 -3.33
N TRP A 251 3.30 21.74 -4.38
CA TRP A 251 4.67 21.20 -4.39
C TRP A 251 5.76 22.22 -4.61
N SER A 252 5.52 23.32 -5.35
CA SER A 252 6.56 24.31 -5.65
C SER A 252 6.33 25.69 -5.00
N GLY A 253 5.34 25.82 -4.13
CA GLY A 253 5.14 27.00 -3.29
C GLY A 253 4.56 28.21 -4.02
N GLY A 254 3.83 28.03 -5.12
CA GLY A 254 3.08 29.09 -5.78
C GLY A 254 2.03 29.74 -4.86
N THR A 255 1.68 30.98 -5.13
CA THR A 255 0.79 31.76 -4.26
C THR A 255 -0.53 32.14 -4.92
N ALA A 256 -1.53 32.50 -4.08
CA ALA A 256 -2.82 32.98 -4.56
C ALA A 256 -2.69 34.31 -5.31
N GLU A 257 -1.72 35.18 -4.95
CA GLU A 257 -1.43 36.42 -5.64
C GLU A 257 -0.88 36.16 -7.05
N GLU A 258 -0.02 35.16 -7.21
CA GLU A 258 0.48 34.71 -8.51
C GLU A 258 -0.67 34.20 -9.39
N ALA A 259 -1.57 33.39 -8.81
CA ALA A 259 -2.76 32.92 -9.50
C ALA A 259 -3.66 34.07 -9.97
N SER A 260 -3.92 35.02 -9.08
CA SER A 260 -4.73 36.20 -9.41
C SER A 260 -4.10 37.09 -10.50
N ARG A 261 -2.76 37.26 -10.46
CA ARG A 261 -2.02 38.07 -11.42
C ARG A 261 -1.93 37.41 -12.80
N SER A 262 -1.73 36.10 -12.83
CA SER A 262 -1.59 35.33 -14.08
C SER A 262 -2.91 34.91 -14.71
N GLY A 263 -4.00 34.91 -13.95
CA GLY A 263 -5.28 34.34 -14.34
C GLY A 263 -5.30 32.80 -14.36
N TYR A 264 -4.25 32.16 -13.89
CA TYR A 264 -4.17 30.70 -13.83
C TYR A 264 -4.76 30.18 -12.51
N ARG A 265 -5.38 28.99 -12.59
CA ARG A 265 -5.96 28.33 -11.42
C ARG A 265 -4.89 27.74 -10.51
N LEU A 266 -5.12 27.76 -9.19
CA LEU A 266 -4.28 27.04 -8.21
C LEU A 266 -4.39 25.51 -8.40
N MET A 267 -3.28 24.82 -8.24
CA MET A 267 -3.24 23.36 -8.32
C MET A 267 -4.06 22.71 -7.20
N SER A 268 -4.00 23.22 -5.97
CA SER A 268 -4.83 22.77 -4.86
C SER A 268 -6.31 22.79 -5.20
N SER A 269 -6.77 23.86 -5.84
CA SER A 269 -8.16 24.01 -6.31
C SER A 269 -8.51 23.01 -7.44
N ALA A 270 -7.57 22.71 -8.34
CA ALA A 270 -7.77 21.71 -9.39
C ALA A 270 -7.82 20.29 -8.82
N ILE A 271 -6.99 19.98 -7.81
CA ILE A 271 -7.01 18.69 -7.09
C ILE A 271 -8.34 18.52 -6.35
N ALA A 272 -8.82 19.55 -5.65
CA ALA A 272 -10.12 19.51 -4.98
C ALA A 272 -11.28 19.28 -5.97
N ALA A 273 -11.13 19.71 -7.23
CA ALA A 273 -12.10 19.49 -8.30
C ALA A 273 -11.92 18.15 -9.06
N GLY A 274 -10.98 17.30 -8.63
CA GLY A 274 -10.81 15.93 -9.11
C GLY A 274 -9.56 15.65 -9.95
N LEU A 275 -8.61 16.58 -10.06
CA LEU A 275 -7.31 16.27 -10.63
C LEU A 275 -6.53 15.36 -9.65
N TYR A 276 -5.95 14.27 -10.13
CA TYR A 276 -5.22 13.26 -9.30
C TYR A 276 -6.09 12.57 -8.22
N HIS A 277 -7.32 12.22 -8.54
CA HIS A 277 -8.25 11.51 -7.64
C HIS A 277 -7.91 10.02 -7.47
#